data_dc2688770fa73d9ffa57e01810ba49c2
#
_entry.id   dc2688770fa73d9ffa57e01810ba49c2
#
_cell.length_a   1.000
_cell.length_b   1.000
_cell.length_c   1.000
_cell.angle_alpha   90.00
_cell.angle_beta   90.00
_cell.angle_gamma   90.00
#
_symmetry.space_group_name_H-M   'P 1'
#
loop_
_entity.id
_entity.type
_entity.pdbx_description
1 polymer ?
#
loop_
_entity_poly.entity_id
_entity_poly.type
_entity_poly.pdbx_seq_one_letter_code
_entity_poly.pdbx_strand_id
1 'polypeptide(L)'
;YWLNEVYDEQISQAHLNGDIYIHDLDMLTADRAGWSLHQFLLEGLGGVKENVTSKPAKHLFALANQLVNFLGIMQNEWAGAQSLTGFDTYLAPFIKVDGLSENEVHKCIETFIYGVNIPSRWGTQSPFSNIGFDWIVPEELKDTPCIVGGQPQNFTYKDCQKEMCMIQRVFLDILIPVSYTH
;
A
#
# COMPACT_ATOMS: atom_id res chain seq x y z
N TYR A 1 24.59 -17.19 13.11
CA TYR A 1 24.13 -16.55 14.36
C TYR A 1 22.70 -16.98 14.68
N TRP A 2 21.70 -16.69 13.83
CA TRP A 2 20.26 -16.92 14.10
C TRP A 2 19.95 -18.36 14.47
N LEU A 3 20.49 -19.33 13.72
CA LEU A 3 20.29 -20.76 13.99
C LEU A 3 20.90 -21.21 15.32
N ASN A 4 22.01 -20.58 15.77
CA ASN A 4 22.73 -21.06 16.93
C ASN A 4 22.36 -20.32 18.21
N GLU A 5 21.89 -19.07 18.11
CA GLU A 5 21.73 -18.18 19.26
C GLU A 5 20.28 -17.76 19.51
N VAL A 6 19.41 -17.84 18.48
CA VAL A 6 18.06 -17.29 18.55
C VAL A 6 16.98 -18.35 18.43
N TYR A 7 17.12 -19.27 17.47
CA TYR A 7 16.14 -20.35 17.29
C TYR A 7 16.44 -21.51 18.25
N ASP A 8 15.36 -22.20 18.67
CA ASP A 8 15.49 -23.44 19.45
C ASP A 8 16.32 -24.46 18.67
N GLU A 9 17.07 -25.27 19.40
CA GLU A 9 17.98 -26.29 18.83
C GLU A 9 17.25 -27.24 17.87
N GLN A 10 16.00 -27.65 18.19
CA GLN A 10 15.21 -28.53 17.34
C GLN A 10 14.88 -27.88 15.98
N ILE A 11 14.54 -26.58 15.97
CA ILE A 11 14.25 -25.82 14.74
C ILE A 11 15.52 -25.66 13.93
N SER A 12 16.63 -25.34 14.58
CA SER A 12 17.92 -25.17 13.94
C SER A 12 18.41 -26.47 13.29
N GLN A 13 18.29 -27.60 13.99
CA GLN A 13 18.64 -28.91 13.44
C GLN A 13 17.72 -29.33 12.29
N ALA A 14 16.43 -29.08 12.38
CA ALA A 14 15.50 -29.35 11.29
C ALA A 14 15.86 -28.57 10.02
N HIS A 15 16.28 -27.29 10.15
CA HIS A 15 16.79 -26.53 9.03
C HIS A 15 18.08 -27.09 8.45
N LEU A 16 19.04 -27.41 9.30
CA LEU A 16 20.35 -27.97 8.89
C LEU A 16 20.23 -29.36 8.23
N ASN A 17 19.26 -30.14 8.66
CA ASN A 17 18.98 -31.47 8.11
C ASN A 17 18.15 -31.40 6.80
N GLY A 18 17.58 -30.25 6.46
CA GLY A 18 16.73 -30.05 5.30
C GLY A 18 15.26 -30.45 5.50
N ASP A 19 14.83 -30.67 6.75
CA ASP A 19 13.43 -30.99 7.09
C ASP A 19 12.52 -29.78 6.93
N ILE A 20 13.06 -28.56 7.19
CA ILE A 20 12.43 -27.26 6.97
C ILE A 20 13.40 -26.30 6.33
N TYR A 21 12.88 -25.21 5.71
CA TYR A 21 13.71 -24.12 5.21
C TYR A 21 13.29 -22.80 5.86
N ILE A 22 14.22 -22.15 6.55
CA ILE A 22 14.04 -20.81 7.13
C ILE A 22 14.67 -19.80 6.18
N HIS A 23 13.85 -18.87 5.70
CA HIS A 23 14.26 -17.78 4.81
C HIS A 23 15.05 -16.69 5.55
N ASP A 24 15.84 -15.94 4.81
CA ASP A 24 16.43 -14.66 5.22
C ASP A 24 17.14 -14.70 6.57
N LEU A 25 17.98 -15.74 6.78
CA LEU A 25 18.77 -15.92 8.00
C LEU A 25 19.87 -14.86 8.21
N ASP A 26 20.04 -13.95 7.26
CA ASP A 26 20.93 -12.80 7.33
C ASP A 26 20.28 -11.58 7.99
N MET A 27 18.97 -11.61 8.17
CA MET A 27 18.20 -10.53 8.80
C MET A 27 17.10 -11.08 9.72
N LEU A 28 16.83 -10.37 10.81
CA LEU A 28 15.72 -10.67 11.74
C LEU A 28 14.59 -9.65 11.54
N THR A 29 13.89 -9.79 10.43
CA THR A 29 12.72 -8.97 10.15
C THR A 29 11.52 -9.87 9.82
N ALA A 30 10.32 -9.32 9.86
CA ALA A 30 9.16 -10.00 9.33
C ALA A 30 9.23 -10.04 7.80
N ASP A 31 8.80 -11.16 7.21
CA ASP A 31 8.86 -11.34 5.76
C ASP A 31 7.84 -10.46 5.03
N ARG A 32 6.59 -10.39 5.52
CA ARG A 32 5.51 -9.69 4.82
C ARG A 32 4.70 -8.82 5.76
N ALA A 33 4.16 -7.71 5.23
CA ALA A 33 3.29 -6.82 5.97
C ALA A 33 2.02 -6.47 5.19
N GLY A 34 0.89 -6.45 5.90
CA GLY A 34 -0.37 -5.85 5.43
C GLY A 34 -0.63 -4.53 6.15
N TRP A 35 -0.79 -3.46 5.39
CA TRP A 35 -0.99 -2.12 5.95
C TRP A 35 -2.45 -1.69 5.86
N SER A 36 -2.97 -1.15 6.96
CA SER A 36 -4.31 -0.59 7.02
C SER A 36 -4.35 0.79 6.35
N LEU A 37 -4.98 0.87 5.18
CA LEU A 37 -5.23 2.16 4.54
C LEU A 37 -6.12 3.07 5.40
N HIS A 38 -7.09 2.51 6.12
CA HIS A 38 -7.94 3.29 7.02
C HIS A 38 -7.12 4.06 8.06
N GLN A 39 -6.18 3.38 8.74
CA GLN A 39 -5.31 4.04 9.72
C GLN A 39 -4.41 5.08 9.04
N PHE A 40 -3.87 4.75 7.87
CA PHE A 40 -3.04 5.67 7.10
C PHE A 40 -3.78 6.96 6.71
N LEU A 41 -5.06 6.85 6.33
CA LEU A 41 -5.90 8.02 6.01
C LEU A 41 -6.20 8.90 7.21
N LEU A 42 -6.26 8.34 8.41
CA LEU A 42 -6.48 9.07 9.65
C LEU A 42 -5.22 9.79 10.15
N GLU A 43 -4.08 9.14 10.08
CA GLU A 43 -2.83 9.59 10.71
C GLU A 43 -1.87 10.26 9.71
N GLY A 44 -1.95 9.90 8.43
CA GLY A 44 -0.99 10.30 7.40
C GLY A 44 0.33 9.54 7.51
N LEU A 45 1.34 10.02 6.79
CA LEU A 45 2.68 9.41 6.82
C LEU A 45 3.47 9.75 8.10
N GLY A 46 3.05 10.79 8.83
CA GLY A 46 3.78 11.25 9.99
C GLY A 46 5.06 12.02 9.62
N GLY A 47 6.09 11.83 10.43
CA GLY A 47 7.39 12.48 10.24
C GLY A 47 8.25 12.43 11.49
N VAL A 48 9.46 12.95 11.37
CA VAL A 48 10.38 13.08 12.51
C VAL A 48 9.90 14.19 13.44
N LYS A 49 9.90 13.92 14.73
CA LYS A 49 9.54 14.90 15.75
C LYS A 49 10.34 16.20 15.57
N GLU A 50 9.66 17.34 15.68
CA GLU A 50 10.21 18.69 15.51
C GLU A 50 10.51 19.12 14.04
N ASN A 51 10.26 18.25 13.05
CA ASN A 51 10.33 18.56 11.63
C ASN A 51 8.93 18.70 11.00
N VAL A 52 8.92 19.02 9.70
CA VAL A 52 7.67 19.05 8.93
C VAL A 52 7.04 17.66 8.89
N THR A 53 5.83 17.56 9.41
CA THR A 53 5.05 16.29 9.42
C THR A 53 4.19 16.19 8.17
N SER A 54 4.16 15.01 7.57
CA SER A 54 3.26 14.68 6.47
C SER A 54 1.87 14.35 7.04
N LYS A 55 0.99 15.35 7.08
CA LYS A 55 -0.39 15.21 7.57
C LYS A 55 -1.21 14.33 6.62
N PRO A 56 -2.38 13.83 7.06
CA PRO A 56 -3.31 13.11 6.19
C PRO A 56 -3.57 13.84 4.88
N ALA A 57 -3.47 13.12 3.78
CA ALA A 57 -3.69 13.67 2.44
C ALA A 57 -5.12 14.17 2.28
N LYS A 58 -5.30 15.30 1.60
CA LYS A 58 -6.60 15.85 1.24
C LYS A 58 -7.00 15.60 -0.20
N HIS A 59 -6.03 15.27 -1.05
CA HIS A 59 -6.17 15.10 -2.50
C HIS A 59 -5.59 13.76 -2.94
N LEU A 60 -6.18 13.15 -3.99
CA LEU A 60 -5.75 11.85 -4.49
C LEU A 60 -4.26 11.80 -4.86
N PHE A 61 -3.76 12.83 -5.54
CA PHE A 61 -2.34 12.91 -5.93
C PHE A 61 -1.41 12.93 -4.71
N ALA A 62 -1.77 13.67 -3.67
CA ALA A 62 -0.99 13.72 -2.43
C ALA A 62 -0.98 12.37 -1.73
N LEU A 63 -2.14 11.67 -1.69
CA LEU A 63 -2.24 10.34 -1.13
C LEU A 63 -1.37 9.34 -1.90
N ALA A 64 -1.44 9.33 -3.23
CA ALA A 64 -0.62 8.45 -4.07
C ALA A 64 0.88 8.62 -3.78
N ASN A 65 1.35 9.86 -3.69
CA ASN A 65 2.75 10.14 -3.35
C ASN A 65 3.12 9.72 -1.91
N GLN A 66 2.22 9.91 -0.94
CA GLN A 66 2.44 9.43 0.43
C GLN A 66 2.56 7.91 0.48
N LEU A 67 1.72 7.18 -0.25
CA LEU A 67 1.77 5.72 -0.32
C LEU A 67 3.05 5.20 -0.97
N VAL A 68 3.51 5.82 -2.06
CA VAL A 68 4.82 5.50 -2.67
C VAL A 68 5.95 5.68 -1.66
N ASN A 69 5.98 6.82 -0.96
CA ASN A 69 7.01 7.08 0.05
C ASN A 69 6.93 6.11 1.22
N PHE A 70 5.71 5.79 1.67
CA PHE A 70 5.49 4.83 2.75
C PHE A 70 6.04 3.45 2.40
N LEU A 71 5.67 2.90 1.23
CA LEU A 71 6.16 1.61 0.77
C LEU A 71 7.69 1.62 0.58
N GLY A 72 8.24 2.72 0.06
CA GLY A 72 9.69 2.90 -0.09
C GLY A 72 10.45 2.96 1.23
N ILE A 73 9.87 3.50 2.29
CA ILE A 73 10.45 3.52 3.64
C ILE A 73 10.36 2.13 4.25
N MET A 74 9.16 1.54 4.21
CA MET A 74 8.90 0.26 4.90
C MET A 74 9.63 -0.92 4.27
N GLN A 75 10.04 -0.86 3.00
CA GLN A 75 10.87 -1.91 2.41
C GLN A 75 12.23 -2.09 3.09
N ASN A 76 12.70 -1.11 3.88
CA ASN A 76 13.94 -1.25 4.65
C ASN A 76 13.73 -1.96 5.99
N GLU A 77 12.48 -2.10 6.41
CA GLU A 77 12.10 -2.72 7.70
C GLU A 77 11.55 -4.14 7.50
N TRP A 78 11.19 -4.51 6.26
CA TRP A 78 10.52 -5.76 5.93
C TRP A 78 11.23 -6.47 4.78
N ALA A 79 11.54 -7.76 4.97
CA ALA A 79 12.32 -8.54 4.00
C ALA A 79 11.58 -8.82 2.68
N GLY A 80 10.25 -8.91 2.72
CA GLY A 80 9.43 -9.30 1.59
C GLY A 80 8.32 -8.32 1.25
N ALA A 81 7.22 -8.85 0.72
CA ALA A 81 6.16 -8.05 0.14
C ALA A 81 5.35 -7.25 1.17
N GLN A 82 4.96 -6.05 0.76
CA GLN A 82 4.06 -5.17 1.50
C GLN A 82 2.72 -5.09 0.77
N SER A 83 1.63 -5.25 1.48
CA SER A 83 0.27 -5.26 0.93
C SER A 83 -0.54 -4.04 1.38
N LEU A 84 -1.22 -3.41 0.42
CA LEU A 84 -2.27 -2.42 0.66
C LEU A 84 -3.60 -3.06 0.21
N THR A 85 -4.52 -3.27 1.14
CA THR A 85 -5.84 -3.86 0.87
C THR A 85 -6.93 -2.79 0.80
N GLY A 86 -7.98 -3.04 0.01
CA GLY A 86 -9.09 -2.08 -0.17
C GLY A 86 -8.66 -0.80 -0.89
N PHE A 87 -7.67 -0.91 -1.77
CA PHE A 87 -7.08 0.25 -2.45
C PHE A 87 -8.13 1.08 -3.19
N ASP A 88 -9.01 0.44 -3.94
CA ASP A 88 -10.10 1.07 -4.66
C ASP A 88 -11.15 1.68 -3.74
N THR A 89 -11.51 0.99 -2.66
CA THR A 89 -12.48 1.46 -1.66
C THR A 89 -11.99 2.72 -0.95
N TYR A 90 -10.75 2.71 -0.47
CA TYR A 90 -10.23 3.82 0.33
C TYR A 90 -9.76 5.03 -0.48
N LEU A 91 -9.45 4.87 -1.76
CA LEU A 91 -9.07 5.99 -2.63
C LEU A 91 -10.27 6.67 -3.33
N ALA A 92 -11.38 5.95 -3.53
CA ALA A 92 -12.57 6.45 -4.20
C ALA A 92 -13.13 7.77 -3.60
N PRO A 93 -13.17 7.97 -2.27
CA PRO A 93 -13.65 9.22 -1.67
C PRO A 93 -12.90 10.47 -2.13
N PHE A 94 -11.61 10.36 -2.41
CA PHE A 94 -10.80 11.49 -2.88
C PHE A 94 -11.21 11.96 -4.27
N ILE A 95 -11.58 11.02 -5.16
CA ILE A 95 -12.09 11.34 -6.50
C ILE A 95 -13.39 12.13 -6.38
N LYS A 96 -14.28 11.67 -5.49
CA LYS A 96 -15.57 12.30 -5.25
C LYS A 96 -15.44 13.72 -4.68
N VAL A 97 -14.56 13.90 -3.68
CA VAL A 97 -14.32 15.21 -3.04
C VAL A 97 -13.72 16.21 -4.02
N ASP A 98 -12.72 15.78 -4.79
CA ASP A 98 -12.01 16.63 -5.75
C ASP A 98 -12.78 16.78 -7.08
N GLY A 99 -13.80 15.97 -7.33
CA GLY A 99 -14.54 15.95 -8.59
C GLY A 99 -13.70 15.59 -9.80
N LEU A 100 -12.74 14.63 -9.62
CA LEU A 100 -11.75 14.32 -10.63
C LEU A 100 -12.36 13.61 -11.85
N SER A 101 -11.89 14.01 -13.02
CA SER A 101 -12.13 13.30 -14.28
C SER A 101 -11.34 12.00 -14.34
N GLU A 102 -11.76 11.07 -15.18
CA GLU A 102 -11.05 9.80 -15.41
C GLU A 102 -9.58 9.99 -15.85
N ASN A 103 -9.31 11.03 -16.66
CA ASN A 103 -7.96 11.37 -17.09
C ASN A 103 -7.06 11.86 -15.93
N GLU A 104 -7.62 12.59 -14.97
CA GLU A 104 -6.88 13.03 -13.78
C GLU A 104 -6.63 11.85 -12.84
N VAL A 105 -7.61 10.97 -12.67
CA VAL A 105 -7.43 9.71 -11.91
C VAL A 105 -6.36 8.85 -12.57
N HIS A 106 -6.37 8.73 -13.92
CA HIS A 106 -5.35 7.98 -14.65
C HIS A 106 -3.94 8.50 -14.33
N LYS A 107 -3.72 9.80 -14.38
CA LYS A 107 -2.41 10.40 -14.04
C LYS A 107 -1.98 10.13 -12.60
N CYS A 108 -2.91 10.15 -11.65
CA CYS A 108 -2.62 9.86 -10.25
C CYS A 108 -2.22 8.39 -10.05
N ILE A 109 -2.97 7.46 -10.63
CA ILE A 109 -2.71 6.01 -10.53
C ILE A 109 -1.43 5.64 -11.29
N GLU A 110 -1.22 6.21 -12.46
CA GLU A 110 0.02 6.03 -13.24
C GLU A 110 1.25 6.50 -12.43
N THR A 111 1.16 7.66 -11.79
CA THR A 111 2.22 8.17 -10.91
C THR A 111 2.49 7.22 -9.74
N PHE A 112 1.44 6.63 -9.15
CA PHE A 112 1.59 5.63 -8.10
C PHE A 112 2.30 4.37 -8.62
N ILE A 113 1.82 3.79 -9.72
CA ILE A 113 2.37 2.56 -10.31
C ILE A 113 3.86 2.75 -10.68
N TYR A 114 4.18 3.85 -11.35
CA TYR A 114 5.57 4.14 -11.70
C TYR A 114 6.41 4.43 -10.46
N GLY A 115 5.85 5.13 -9.47
CA GLY A 115 6.54 5.42 -8.22
C GLY A 115 6.96 4.16 -7.45
N VAL A 116 6.12 3.12 -7.41
CA VAL A 116 6.47 1.85 -6.75
C VAL A 116 7.36 0.95 -7.61
N ASN A 117 7.48 1.22 -8.93
CA ASN A 117 8.36 0.47 -9.84
C ASN A 117 9.76 1.08 -10.01
N ILE A 118 10.00 2.25 -9.43
CA ILE A 118 11.33 2.88 -9.47
C ILE A 118 12.15 2.38 -8.28
N PRO A 119 13.42 1.99 -8.48
CA PRO A 119 14.32 1.69 -7.36
C PRO A 119 14.34 2.88 -6.40
N SER A 120 14.02 2.65 -5.13
CA SER A 120 14.05 3.72 -4.15
C SER A 120 15.49 4.16 -3.89
N ARG A 121 15.68 5.42 -3.51
CA ARG A 121 17.01 5.95 -3.15
C ARG A 121 17.66 5.22 -1.96
N TRP A 122 16.89 4.43 -1.24
CA TRP A 122 17.32 3.68 -0.07
C TRP A 122 17.82 2.27 -0.40
N GLY A 123 17.63 1.81 -1.65
CA GLY A 123 18.01 0.48 -2.07
C GLY A 123 18.11 0.36 -3.58
N THR A 124 18.60 -0.78 -4.04
CA THR A 124 18.76 -1.11 -5.47
C THR A 124 17.50 -1.75 -6.06
N GLN A 125 16.52 -2.08 -5.22
CA GLN A 125 15.28 -2.74 -5.62
C GLN A 125 14.08 -1.81 -5.45
N SER A 126 13.08 -1.97 -6.31
CA SER A 126 11.77 -1.35 -6.13
C SER A 126 11.00 -2.05 -4.99
N PRO A 127 10.11 -1.34 -4.28
CA PRO A 127 9.28 -1.96 -3.25
C PRO A 127 8.49 -3.15 -3.80
N PHE A 128 8.62 -4.31 -3.16
CA PHE A 128 7.82 -5.48 -3.49
C PHE A 128 6.42 -5.28 -2.93
N SER A 129 5.52 -4.72 -3.75
CA SER A 129 4.19 -4.28 -3.31
C SER A 129 3.08 -5.13 -3.90
N ASN A 130 2.08 -5.40 -3.07
CA ASN A 130 0.86 -6.12 -3.42
C ASN A 130 -0.35 -5.21 -3.19
N ILE A 131 -1.17 -5.00 -4.21
CA ILE A 131 -2.34 -4.12 -4.16
C ILE A 131 -3.60 -4.97 -4.24
N GLY A 132 -4.40 -4.94 -3.17
CA GLY A 132 -5.67 -5.64 -3.10
C GLY A 132 -6.85 -4.73 -3.40
N PHE A 133 -7.74 -5.20 -4.28
CA PHE A 133 -9.00 -4.54 -4.62
C PHE A 133 -10.18 -5.27 -3.96
N ASP A 134 -11.15 -4.51 -3.50
CA ASP A 134 -12.41 -5.06 -2.98
C ASP A 134 -13.43 -5.32 -4.11
N TRP A 135 -13.33 -4.59 -5.23
CA TRP A 135 -14.21 -4.62 -6.39
C TRP A 135 -15.62 -4.09 -6.13
N ILE A 136 -16.19 -4.41 -4.99
CA ILE A 136 -17.49 -3.94 -4.48
C ILE A 136 -17.25 -3.47 -3.05
N VAL A 137 -17.89 -2.40 -2.65
CA VAL A 137 -17.77 -1.89 -1.28
C VAL A 137 -18.12 -2.98 -0.27
N PRO A 138 -17.19 -3.33 0.64
CA PRO A 138 -17.42 -4.33 1.66
C PRO A 138 -18.64 -3.99 2.54
N GLU A 139 -19.38 -5.02 2.96
CA GLU A 139 -20.63 -4.83 3.71
C GLU A 139 -20.42 -4.02 5.00
N GLU A 140 -19.30 -4.28 5.70
CA GLU A 140 -18.91 -3.60 6.92
C GLU A 140 -18.57 -2.12 6.74
N LEU A 141 -18.20 -1.70 5.52
CA LEU A 141 -17.83 -0.32 5.20
C LEU A 141 -18.97 0.49 4.56
N LYS A 142 -20.01 -0.17 4.07
CA LYS A 142 -21.07 0.49 3.28
C LYS A 142 -21.63 1.75 3.94
N ASP A 143 -21.98 1.67 5.22
CA ASP A 143 -22.59 2.76 5.96
C ASP A 143 -21.58 3.54 6.82
N THR A 144 -20.29 3.25 6.67
CA THR A 144 -19.20 3.95 7.37
C THR A 144 -18.90 5.27 6.64
N PRO A 145 -18.77 6.40 7.37
CA PRO A 145 -18.32 7.66 6.76
C PRO A 145 -16.95 7.54 6.13
N CYS A 146 -16.79 8.07 4.93
CA CYS A 146 -15.50 8.13 4.26
C CYS A 146 -14.51 9.02 5.01
N ILE A 147 -13.22 8.71 4.94
CA ILE A 147 -12.15 9.51 5.53
C ILE A 147 -11.36 10.22 4.43
N VAL A 148 -11.30 11.55 4.51
CA VAL A 148 -10.46 12.38 3.63
C VAL A 148 -9.82 13.49 4.48
N GLY A 149 -8.51 13.68 4.35
CA GLY A 149 -7.78 14.66 5.15
C GLY A 149 -7.77 14.37 6.65
N GLY A 150 -7.89 13.09 7.05
CA GLY A 150 -7.96 12.67 8.45
C GLY A 150 -9.32 12.96 9.10
N GLN A 151 -10.33 13.33 8.32
CA GLN A 151 -11.65 13.70 8.84
C GLN A 151 -12.76 12.88 8.17
N PRO A 152 -13.79 12.47 8.93
CA PRO A 152 -14.96 11.83 8.37
C PRO A 152 -15.74 12.82 7.47
N GLN A 153 -16.24 12.30 6.36
CA GLN A 153 -17.04 13.05 5.41
C GLN A 153 -18.56 12.85 5.67
N ASN A 154 -19.38 13.68 5.04
CA ASN A 154 -20.84 13.61 5.14
C ASN A 154 -21.48 12.58 4.19
N PHE A 155 -20.69 11.70 3.60
CA PHE A 155 -21.11 10.59 2.74
C PHE A 155 -20.34 9.32 3.13
N THR A 156 -20.83 8.17 2.69
CA THR A 156 -20.32 6.85 3.06
C THR A 156 -19.64 6.15 1.89
N TYR A 157 -18.94 5.05 2.15
CA TYR A 157 -18.22 4.32 1.10
C TYR A 157 -19.17 3.78 0.01
N LYS A 158 -20.41 3.41 0.33
CA LYS A 158 -21.42 3.01 -0.68
C LYS A 158 -21.73 4.10 -1.70
N ASP A 159 -21.61 5.37 -1.30
CA ASP A 159 -21.83 6.52 -2.18
C ASP A 159 -20.68 6.75 -3.17
N CYS A 160 -19.57 5.97 -3.04
CA CYS A 160 -18.36 6.09 -3.85
C CYS A 160 -18.17 4.92 -4.82
N GLN A 161 -19.15 4.05 -5.03
CA GLN A 161 -19.03 2.90 -5.93
C GLN A 161 -18.64 3.27 -7.37
N LYS A 162 -19.12 4.39 -7.87
CA LYS A 162 -18.77 4.89 -9.21
C LYS A 162 -17.28 5.25 -9.30
N GLU A 163 -16.78 5.95 -8.33
CA GLU A 163 -15.38 6.37 -8.23
C GLU A 163 -14.46 5.16 -8.01
N MET A 164 -14.91 4.19 -7.24
CA MET A 164 -14.25 2.90 -7.05
C MET A 164 -14.08 2.16 -8.39
N CYS A 165 -15.15 2.03 -9.17
CA CYS A 165 -15.08 1.43 -10.51
C CYS A 165 -14.17 2.20 -11.46
N MET A 166 -14.04 3.51 -11.29
CA MET A 166 -13.11 4.34 -12.07
C MET A 166 -11.65 3.96 -11.76
N ILE A 167 -11.29 3.80 -10.49
CA ILE A 167 -9.94 3.35 -10.09
C ILE A 167 -9.63 1.98 -10.69
N GLN A 168 -10.54 1.03 -10.56
CA GLN A 168 -10.37 -0.34 -11.07
C GLN A 168 -10.09 -0.36 -12.56
N ARG A 169 -10.89 0.37 -13.35
CA ARG A 169 -10.72 0.49 -14.80
C ARG A 169 -9.40 1.12 -15.16
N VAL A 170 -9.10 2.28 -14.60
CA VAL A 170 -7.85 3.00 -14.85
C VAL A 170 -6.62 2.12 -14.50
N PHE A 171 -6.67 1.43 -13.38
CA PHE A 171 -5.57 0.54 -12.95
C PHE A 171 -5.34 -0.59 -13.96
N LEU A 172 -6.41 -1.22 -14.44
CA LEU A 172 -6.34 -2.25 -15.46
C LEU A 172 -5.83 -1.68 -16.80
N ASP A 173 -6.31 -0.52 -17.22
CA ASP A 173 -5.89 0.13 -18.46
C ASP A 173 -4.39 0.46 -18.48
N ILE A 174 -3.81 0.79 -17.32
CA ILE A 174 -2.37 1.04 -17.20
C ILE A 174 -1.57 -0.27 -17.26
N LEU A 175 -2.08 -1.36 -16.67
CA LEU A 175 -1.35 -2.63 -16.59
C LEU A 175 -1.45 -3.48 -17.88
N ILE A 176 -2.55 -3.39 -18.62
CA ILE A 176 -2.76 -4.18 -19.85
C ILE A 176 -1.61 -4.01 -20.87
N PRO A 177 -1.15 -2.80 -21.21
CA PRO A 177 -0.05 -2.64 -22.15
C PRO A 177 1.26 -3.26 -21.66
N VAL A 178 1.50 -3.29 -20.35
CA VAL A 178 2.71 -3.86 -19.74
C VAL A 178 2.77 -5.38 -19.91
N SER A 179 1.62 -6.05 -19.90
CA SER A 179 1.54 -7.52 -20.05
C SER A 179 1.88 -8.03 -21.44
N TYR A 180 1.86 -7.17 -22.47
CA TYR A 180 2.18 -7.53 -23.86
C TYR A 180 3.64 -7.27 -24.25
N THR A 181 4.45 -6.71 -23.36
CA THR A 181 5.85 -6.35 -23.62
C THR A 181 6.88 -7.29 -22.98
N HIS A 182 6.43 -8.38 -22.38
CA HIS A 182 7.29 -9.42 -21.76
C HIS A 182 7.11 -10.78 -22.40
#